data_62d61b0be43a8ec59a33f11049d43f11
#
_entry.id   62d61b0be43a8ec59a33f11049d43f11
#
_cell.length_a   1.000
_cell.length_b   1.000
_cell.length_c   1.000
_cell.angle_alpha   90.00
_cell.angle_beta   90.00
_cell.angle_gamma   90.00
#
_symmetry.space_group_name_H-M   'P 1'
#
loop_
_entity.id
_entity.type
_entity.pdbx_description
1 polymer ?
#
loop_
_entity_poly.entity_id
_entity_poly.type
_entity_poly.pdbx_seq_one_letter_code
_entity_poly.pdbx_strand_id
1 'polypeptide(L)'
;TSNFIGPELPDITSALASLISLTLFLKVWQPKRTAGAQIAGATSSVSVTGSVGGFGQPRTSVASPYSLMEIFKAWSPFLILTVLVTIWTLKPFKAMFAAGGSMYSWVFNFAIPHLDQMVIKVAPIVTNPTAIPAVFKLDPISATGTAIFFSALISMLVLKINFKTGLTTLKETFYELRWPILSIGMVLAFAFVTNYSGMSSTMALVLAGTGAAFPFFSPFLGWLGVFLTGSDTSSNALFSSLQATTAHQIGVSD
;
A
#
# COMPACT_ATOMS: atom_id res chain seq x y z
N THR A 1 2.88 -2.40 -14.85
CA THR A 1 3.17 -1.07 -14.25
C THR A 1 4.38 -1.11 -13.33
N SER A 2 4.51 -2.08 -12.40
CA SER A 2 5.63 -2.14 -11.46
C SER A 2 7.01 -2.14 -12.14
N ASN A 3 7.17 -2.91 -13.22
CA ASN A 3 8.44 -3.04 -13.95
C ASN A 3 8.80 -1.83 -14.84
N PHE A 4 7.82 -1.01 -15.22
CA PHE A 4 8.03 0.08 -16.19
C PHE A 4 7.93 1.48 -15.58
N ILE A 5 7.09 1.65 -14.55
CA ILE A 5 6.78 2.97 -13.97
C ILE A 5 7.28 3.05 -12.52
N GLY A 6 7.14 1.99 -11.77
CA GLY A 6 7.54 1.91 -10.37
C GLY A 6 6.57 1.08 -9.53
N PRO A 7 6.99 0.68 -8.33
CA PRO A 7 6.21 -0.21 -7.46
C PRO A 7 5.01 0.47 -6.77
N GLU A 8 4.92 1.80 -6.80
CA GLU A 8 3.89 2.54 -6.06
C GLU A 8 2.55 2.68 -6.79
N LEU A 9 2.52 2.44 -8.12
CA LEU A 9 1.31 2.61 -8.95
C LEU A 9 0.53 1.32 -9.30
N PRO A 10 1.02 0.09 -9.07
CA PRO A 10 0.29 -1.13 -9.45
C PRO A 10 -1.10 -1.21 -8.84
N ASP A 11 -1.26 -0.82 -7.58
CA ASP A 11 -2.54 -0.89 -6.86
C ASP A 11 -3.58 0.04 -7.48
N ILE A 12 -3.18 1.27 -7.79
CA ILE A 12 -4.07 2.26 -8.43
C ILE A 12 -4.46 1.79 -9.82
N THR A 13 -3.49 1.32 -10.62
CA THR A 13 -3.76 0.88 -12.00
C THR A 13 -4.57 -0.40 -12.03
N SER A 14 -4.34 -1.35 -11.12
CA SER A 14 -5.12 -2.58 -11.01
C SER A 14 -6.55 -2.30 -10.55
N ALA A 15 -6.73 -1.41 -9.58
CA ALA A 15 -8.05 -0.99 -9.11
C ALA A 15 -8.87 -0.33 -10.24
N LEU A 16 -8.26 0.60 -10.99
CA LEU A 16 -8.91 1.24 -12.13
C LEU A 16 -9.24 0.23 -13.23
N ALA A 17 -8.32 -0.67 -13.58
CA ALA A 17 -8.55 -1.70 -14.57
C ALA A 17 -9.68 -2.65 -14.15
N SER A 18 -9.71 -3.06 -12.89
CA SER A 18 -10.77 -3.91 -12.32
C SER A 18 -12.12 -3.20 -12.34
N LEU A 19 -12.18 -1.94 -11.97
CA LEU A 19 -13.41 -1.14 -11.97
C LEU A 19 -13.96 -0.96 -13.39
N ILE A 20 -13.10 -0.64 -14.36
CA ILE A 20 -13.49 -0.50 -15.77
C ILE A 20 -13.95 -1.85 -16.31
N SER A 21 -13.17 -2.92 -16.09
CA SER A 21 -13.50 -4.27 -16.58
C SER A 21 -14.80 -4.77 -15.99
N LEU A 22 -15.01 -4.59 -14.68
CA LEU A 22 -16.26 -4.99 -14.01
C LEU A 22 -17.45 -4.18 -14.51
N THR A 23 -17.28 -2.88 -14.71
CA THR A 23 -18.36 -2.01 -15.24
C THR A 23 -18.74 -2.41 -16.65
N LEU A 24 -17.78 -2.69 -17.53
CA LEU A 24 -18.01 -3.17 -18.89
C LEU A 24 -18.65 -4.55 -18.87
N PHE A 25 -18.15 -5.46 -18.03
CA PHE A 25 -18.71 -6.80 -17.88
C PHE A 25 -20.18 -6.75 -17.45
N LEU A 26 -20.53 -5.95 -16.44
CA LEU A 26 -21.91 -5.81 -15.96
C LEU A 26 -22.85 -5.12 -16.97
N LYS A 27 -22.32 -4.37 -17.93
CA LYS A 27 -23.12 -3.87 -19.05
C LYS A 27 -23.52 -4.97 -20.04
N VAL A 28 -22.62 -5.94 -20.26
CA VAL A 28 -22.83 -7.04 -21.20
C VAL A 28 -23.54 -8.22 -20.53
N TRP A 29 -23.14 -8.56 -19.32
CA TRP A 29 -23.67 -9.69 -18.57
C TRP A 29 -24.46 -9.22 -17.35
N GLN A 30 -25.77 -9.46 -17.38
CA GLN A 30 -26.64 -9.22 -16.24
C GLN A 30 -27.00 -10.56 -15.59
N PRO A 31 -26.66 -10.78 -14.31
CA PRO A 31 -27.01 -12.03 -13.63
C PRO A 31 -28.53 -12.19 -13.58
N LYS A 32 -29.02 -13.38 -13.97
CA LYS A 32 -30.41 -13.73 -13.79
C LYS A 32 -30.72 -13.68 -12.30
N ARG A 33 -31.71 -12.89 -11.90
CA ARG A 33 -32.10 -12.79 -10.49
C ARG A 33 -32.42 -14.19 -9.96
N THR A 34 -31.66 -14.64 -9.00
CA THR A 34 -32.04 -15.78 -8.16
C THR A 34 -33.16 -15.27 -7.24
N ALA A 35 -34.37 -15.77 -7.43
CA ALA A 35 -35.47 -15.47 -6.52
C ALA A 35 -35.08 -15.96 -5.12
N GLY A 36 -34.85 -15.07 -4.18
CA GLY A 36 -34.54 -15.43 -2.80
C GLY A 36 -33.41 -14.66 -2.09
N ALA A 37 -32.57 -13.91 -2.78
CA ALA A 37 -31.59 -13.07 -2.08
C ALA A 37 -32.25 -11.77 -1.56
N GLN A 38 -32.94 -11.87 -0.46
CA GLN A 38 -33.24 -10.71 0.38
C GLN A 38 -31.93 -10.33 1.05
N ILE A 39 -31.40 -9.17 0.68
CA ILE A 39 -30.27 -8.55 1.38
C ILE A 39 -30.81 -8.13 2.75
N ALA A 40 -30.60 -8.98 3.76
CA ALA A 40 -30.75 -8.60 5.16
C ALA A 40 -29.64 -7.59 5.47
N GLY A 41 -29.96 -6.30 5.51
CA GLY A 41 -28.98 -5.29 5.89
C GLY A 41 -29.23 -3.85 5.44
N ALA A 42 -30.44 -3.50 5.01
CA ALA A 42 -30.78 -2.09 4.83
C ALA A 42 -32.16 -1.81 5.45
N THR A 43 -32.22 -1.75 6.75
CA THR A 43 -33.35 -1.18 7.48
C THR A 43 -33.25 0.34 7.41
N SER A 44 -33.76 0.92 6.33
CA SER A 44 -34.25 2.28 6.34
C SER A 44 -35.71 2.21 5.95
N SER A 45 -36.53 2.52 6.93
CA SER A 45 -37.97 2.60 6.87
C SER A 45 -38.46 3.51 5.74
N VAL A 46 -38.90 2.94 4.63
CA VAL A 46 -39.83 3.57 3.73
C VAL A 46 -41.04 2.65 3.67
N SER A 47 -42.09 3.03 4.38
CA SER A 47 -43.42 2.46 4.28
C SER A 47 -43.94 2.66 2.85
N VAL A 48 -44.00 1.60 2.05
CA VAL A 48 -44.78 1.57 0.81
C VAL A 48 -45.97 0.65 1.02
N THR A 49 -47.08 1.27 1.36
CA THR A 49 -48.42 0.69 1.23
C THR A 49 -48.77 0.71 -0.26
N GLY A 50 -48.95 -0.44 -0.90
CA GLY A 50 -49.45 -0.44 -2.29
C GLY A 50 -49.28 -1.75 -3.01
N SER A 51 -50.31 -2.57 -2.95
CA SER A 51 -50.86 -3.58 -3.90
C SER A 51 -49.87 -4.44 -4.72
N VAL A 52 -50.01 -5.73 -4.51
CA VAL A 52 -49.63 -6.85 -5.37
C VAL A 52 -50.33 -6.73 -6.72
N GLY A 53 -49.57 -6.63 -7.80
CA GLY A 53 -50.16 -6.75 -9.15
C GLY A 53 -49.20 -6.24 -10.23
N GLY A 54 -48.73 -7.13 -11.11
CA GLY A 54 -48.22 -6.75 -12.41
C GLY A 54 -46.76 -7.10 -12.73
N PHE A 55 -46.59 -8.24 -13.36
CA PHE A 55 -45.41 -8.59 -14.15
C PHE A 55 -45.25 -7.58 -15.30
N GLY A 56 -44.12 -6.96 -15.43
CA GLY A 56 -43.70 -6.25 -16.65
C GLY A 56 -43.77 -4.74 -16.61
N GLN A 57 -43.09 -4.09 -15.68
CA GLN A 57 -42.74 -2.70 -15.90
C GLN A 57 -41.25 -2.58 -16.35
N PRO A 58 -41.01 -1.84 -17.47
CA PRO A 58 -39.66 -1.50 -17.85
C PRO A 58 -39.00 -0.71 -16.71
N ARG A 59 -37.78 -1.08 -16.33
CA ARG A 59 -37.00 -0.30 -15.38
C ARG A 59 -36.91 1.14 -15.89
N THR A 60 -37.72 2.02 -15.31
CA THR A 60 -37.34 3.42 -15.31
C THR A 60 -35.94 3.49 -14.71
N SER A 61 -34.99 3.93 -15.49
CA SER A 61 -33.66 4.31 -14.96
C SER A 61 -33.96 5.30 -13.83
N VAL A 62 -33.78 4.86 -12.58
CA VAL A 62 -33.83 5.78 -11.45
C VAL A 62 -32.73 6.76 -11.72
N ALA A 63 -33.09 7.93 -12.25
CA ALA A 63 -32.14 9.02 -12.45
C ALA A 63 -31.44 9.21 -11.11
N SER A 64 -30.11 9.19 -11.12
CA SER A 64 -29.34 9.43 -9.92
C SER A 64 -29.85 10.72 -9.27
N PRO A 65 -30.27 10.71 -7.98
CA PRO A 65 -30.79 11.91 -7.32
C PRO A 65 -29.72 12.99 -7.17
N TYR A 66 -28.47 12.68 -7.54
CA TYR A 66 -27.32 13.54 -7.41
C TYR A 66 -26.90 14.10 -8.78
N SER A 67 -26.57 15.38 -8.82
CA SER A 67 -25.98 16.01 -9.99
C SER A 67 -24.56 15.48 -10.23
N LEU A 68 -24.10 15.51 -11.48
CA LEU A 68 -22.73 15.14 -11.81
C LEU A 68 -21.70 15.91 -11.00
N MET A 69 -21.98 17.18 -10.69
CA MET A 69 -21.09 18.05 -9.88
C MET A 69 -21.02 17.56 -8.42
N GLU A 70 -22.14 17.11 -7.84
CA GLU A 70 -22.16 16.54 -6.48
C GLU A 70 -21.37 15.23 -6.43
N ILE A 71 -21.53 14.37 -7.43
CA ILE A 71 -20.77 13.14 -7.56
C ILE A 71 -19.28 13.46 -7.67
N PHE A 72 -18.90 14.40 -8.54
CA PHE A 72 -17.50 14.79 -8.71
C PHE A 72 -16.90 15.37 -7.43
N LYS A 73 -17.67 16.18 -6.71
CA LYS A 73 -17.27 16.74 -5.43
C LYS A 73 -17.09 15.67 -4.36
N ALA A 74 -17.97 14.67 -4.32
CA ALA A 74 -17.85 13.53 -3.39
C ALA A 74 -16.60 12.67 -3.68
N TRP A 75 -16.23 12.53 -4.96
CA TRP A 75 -15.04 11.78 -5.40
C TRP A 75 -13.74 12.60 -5.35
N SER A 76 -13.84 13.91 -5.16
CA SER A 76 -12.66 14.80 -5.21
C SER A 76 -11.51 14.39 -4.28
N PRO A 77 -11.70 13.87 -3.04
CA PRO A 77 -10.58 13.45 -2.19
C PRO A 77 -9.76 12.32 -2.81
N PHE A 78 -10.44 11.35 -3.43
CA PHE A 78 -9.77 10.22 -4.10
C PHE A 78 -9.02 10.67 -5.35
N LEU A 79 -9.59 11.57 -6.12
CA LEU A 79 -8.94 12.14 -7.31
C LEU A 79 -7.71 12.96 -6.93
N ILE A 80 -7.82 13.81 -5.92
CA ILE A 80 -6.70 14.62 -5.40
C ILE A 80 -5.58 13.71 -4.89
N LEU A 81 -5.93 12.68 -4.11
CA LEU A 81 -4.99 11.69 -3.61
C LEU A 81 -4.25 11.01 -4.77
N THR A 82 -4.99 10.50 -5.75
CA THR A 82 -4.41 9.82 -6.90
C THR A 82 -3.43 10.72 -7.67
N VAL A 83 -3.82 11.96 -7.94
CA VAL A 83 -2.97 12.93 -8.65
C VAL A 83 -1.71 13.23 -7.85
N LEU A 84 -1.82 13.54 -6.56
CA LEU A 84 -0.66 13.87 -5.73
C LEU A 84 0.28 12.68 -5.56
N VAL A 85 -0.23 11.50 -5.25
CA VAL A 85 0.62 10.30 -5.14
C VAL A 85 1.30 10.01 -6.47
N THR A 86 0.61 10.18 -7.60
CA THR A 86 1.22 10.01 -8.92
C THR A 86 2.37 10.99 -9.13
N ILE A 87 2.19 12.29 -8.80
CA ILE A 87 3.25 13.30 -8.91
C ILE A 87 4.45 12.92 -8.04
N TRP A 88 4.23 12.52 -6.78
CA TRP A 88 5.28 12.11 -5.85
C TRP A 88 6.05 10.86 -6.30
N THR A 89 5.42 10.00 -7.10
CA THR A 89 6.01 8.77 -7.63
C THR A 89 6.85 9.01 -8.89
N LEU A 90 6.62 10.12 -9.60
CA LEU A 90 7.33 10.39 -10.84
C LEU A 90 8.85 10.45 -10.65
N LYS A 91 9.58 9.81 -11.56
CA LYS A 91 11.06 9.82 -11.55
C LYS A 91 11.67 11.23 -11.49
N PRO A 92 11.18 12.25 -12.24
CA PRO A 92 11.69 13.61 -12.14
C PRO A 92 11.53 14.21 -10.74
N PHE A 93 10.39 13.96 -10.08
CA PHE A 93 10.16 14.45 -8.72
C PHE A 93 11.10 13.80 -7.72
N LYS A 94 11.24 12.47 -7.75
CA LYS A 94 12.18 11.74 -6.88
C LYS A 94 13.64 12.13 -7.13
N ALA A 95 14.00 12.41 -8.39
CA ALA A 95 15.36 12.83 -8.75
C ALA A 95 15.77 14.17 -8.10
N MET A 96 14.82 15.07 -7.81
CA MET A 96 15.11 16.31 -7.08
C MET A 96 15.64 16.08 -5.67
N PHE A 97 15.28 14.97 -5.03
CA PHE A 97 15.70 14.58 -3.67
C PHE A 97 16.81 13.53 -3.66
N ALA A 98 17.25 13.05 -4.82
CA ALA A 98 18.40 12.16 -4.93
C ALA A 98 19.72 12.92 -4.74
N ALA A 99 20.80 12.20 -4.50
CA ALA A 99 22.14 12.78 -4.38
C ALA A 99 22.48 13.63 -5.62
N GLY A 100 22.79 14.91 -5.41
CA GLY A 100 23.01 15.88 -6.48
C GLY A 100 21.75 16.59 -6.99
N GLY A 101 20.57 16.25 -6.51
CA GLY A 101 19.32 16.94 -6.85
C GLY A 101 19.18 18.29 -6.13
N SER A 102 18.34 19.17 -6.70
CA SER A 102 18.14 20.55 -6.22
C SER A 102 17.58 20.64 -4.80
N MET A 103 16.86 19.61 -4.33
CA MET A 103 16.23 19.55 -3.01
C MET A 103 16.87 18.50 -2.08
N TYR A 104 18.09 18.04 -2.40
CA TYR A 104 18.79 17.06 -1.58
C TYR A 104 19.07 17.55 -0.15
N SER A 105 19.17 18.87 0.07
CA SER A 105 19.34 19.49 1.40
C SER A 105 18.20 19.18 2.39
N TRP A 106 17.04 18.77 1.90
CA TRP A 106 15.91 18.35 2.74
C TRP A 106 15.91 16.86 3.09
N VAL A 107 16.93 16.13 2.64
CA VAL A 107 17.13 14.71 2.97
C VAL A 107 18.20 14.60 4.04
N PHE A 108 17.83 14.10 5.19
CA PHE A 108 18.71 13.94 6.34
C PHE A 108 19.12 12.49 6.49
N ASN A 109 20.41 12.22 6.45
CA ASN A 109 20.96 10.88 6.62
C ASN A 109 21.67 10.80 7.99
N PHE A 110 21.17 9.94 8.87
CA PHE A 110 21.72 9.72 10.20
C PHE A 110 22.38 8.34 10.25
N ALA A 111 23.71 8.29 10.23
CA ALA A 111 24.42 7.05 10.49
C ALA A 111 24.22 6.66 11.97
N ILE A 112 23.82 5.40 12.21
CA ILE A 112 23.58 4.91 13.57
C ILE A 112 24.93 4.63 14.23
N PRO A 113 25.28 5.35 15.31
CA PRO A 113 26.57 5.16 15.98
C PRO A 113 26.75 3.71 16.43
N HIS A 114 27.96 3.18 16.28
CA HIS A 114 28.36 1.82 16.67
C HIS A 114 27.62 0.68 15.91
N LEU A 115 26.86 0.98 14.85
CA LEU A 115 26.22 -0.03 14.02
C LEU A 115 26.59 0.14 12.52
N ASP A 116 26.70 1.40 12.06
CA ASP A 116 26.98 1.68 10.66
C ASP A 116 28.33 1.10 10.24
N GLN A 117 28.34 0.29 9.16
CA GLN A 117 29.50 -0.43 8.62
C GLN A 117 30.16 -1.45 9.58
N MET A 118 29.57 -1.71 10.77
CA MET A 118 30.17 -2.62 11.75
C MET A 118 29.75 -4.08 11.53
N VAL A 119 28.63 -4.31 10.87
CA VAL A 119 28.15 -5.66 10.51
C VAL A 119 28.64 -5.98 9.11
N ILE A 120 29.39 -7.07 8.97
CA ILE A 120 30.00 -7.48 7.70
C ILE A 120 29.37 -8.80 7.25
N LYS A 121 28.81 -8.82 6.06
CA LYS A 121 28.42 -10.07 5.39
C LYS A 121 29.69 -10.74 4.83
N VAL A 122 29.79 -12.05 5.05
CA VAL A 122 30.92 -12.87 4.59
C VAL A 122 30.43 -14.13 3.86
N ALA A 123 31.36 -14.88 3.28
CA ALA A 123 31.00 -16.17 2.68
C ALA A 123 30.28 -17.08 3.70
N PRO A 124 29.29 -17.87 3.30
CA PRO A 124 28.83 -18.10 1.94
C PRO A 124 27.74 -17.13 1.45
N ILE A 125 27.33 -16.12 2.26
CA ILE A 125 26.25 -15.19 1.92
C ILE A 125 26.64 -14.28 0.75
N VAL A 126 27.88 -13.80 0.76
CA VAL A 126 28.47 -12.98 -0.30
C VAL A 126 29.87 -13.48 -0.61
N THR A 127 30.31 -13.33 -1.86
CA THR A 127 31.63 -13.75 -2.32
C THR A 127 32.75 -12.89 -1.70
N ASN A 128 32.51 -11.57 -1.61
CA ASN A 128 33.44 -10.62 -1.02
C ASN A 128 32.83 -10.03 0.26
N PRO A 129 33.62 -9.90 1.35
CA PRO A 129 33.14 -9.25 2.57
C PRO A 129 32.54 -7.88 2.28
N THR A 130 31.30 -7.66 2.67
CA THR A 130 30.57 -6.42 2.41
C THR A 130 29.97 -5.90 3.71
N ALA A 131 30.34 -4.68 4.09
CA ALA A 131 29.77 -4.02 5.25
C ALA A 131 28.32 -3.58 4.98
N ILE A 132 27.46 -3.73 5.97
CA ILE A 132 26.05 -3.33 5.88
C ILE A 132 25.94 -1.88 6.40
N PRO A 133 25.46 -0.94 5.58
CA PRO A 133 25.21 0.41 6.05
C PRO A 133 24.00 0.43 7.02
N ALA A 134 24.16 1.14 8.14
CA ALA A 134 23.08 1.40 9.09
C ALA A 134 22.81 2.91 9.16
N VAL A 135 22.25 3.44 8.08
CA VAL A 135 21.92 4.86 7.93
C VAL A 135 20.41 5.03 7.91
N PHE A 136 19.88 5.78 8.87
CA PHE A 136 18.49 6.19 8.86
C PHE A 136 18.32 7.41 7.95
N LYS A 137 17.59 7.22 6.86
CA LYS A 137 17.25 8.29 5.92
C LYS A 137 15.93 8.93 6.32
N LEU A 138 15.98 10.15 6.83
CA LEU A 138 14.78 10.96 7.07
C LEU A 138 14.54 11.85 5.87
N ASP A 139 13.45 11.58 5.18
CA ASP A 139 13.05 12.21 3.92
C ASP A 139 11.60 12.72 4.03
N PRO A 140 11.39 13.84 4.74
CA PRO A 140 10.04 14.28 5.09
C PRO A 140 9.23 14.79 3.91
N ILE A 141 9.87 15.26 2.83
CA ILE A 141 9.16 15.88 1.71
C ILE A 141 8.88 14.88 0.61
N SER A 142 9.84 14.04 0.21
CA SER A 142 9.62 13.08 -0.88
C SER A 142 8.90 11.79 -0.44
N ALA A 143 8.68 11.62 0.87
CA ALA A 143 7.89 10.50 1.39
C ALA A 143 6.45 10.54 0.88
N THR A 144 5.92 9.38 0.51
CA THR A 144 4.52 9.24 0.03
C THR A 144 3.50 9.71 1.07
N GLY A 145 3.80 9.54 2.37
CA GLY A 145 2.96 10.06 3.45
C GLY A 145 2.72 11.55 3.40
N THR A 146 3.69 12.32 2.92
CA THR A 146 3.56 13.78 2.73
C THR A 146 2.60 14.11 1.60
N ALA A 147 2.60 13.35 0.51
CA ALA A 147 1.59 13.48 -0.55
C ALA A 147 0.18 13.23 -0.01
N ILE A 148 0.00 12.20 0.83
CA ILE A 148 -1.28 11.88 1.47
C ILE A 148 -1.72 13.02 2.38
N PHE A 149 -0.80 13.58 3.18
CA PHE A 149 -1.10 14.70 4.07
C PHE A 149 -1.54 15.95 3.29
N PHE A 150 -0.83 16.32 2.23
CA PHE A 150 -1.24 17.44 1.35
C PHE A 150 -2.57 17.16 0.65
N SER A 151 -2.82 15.91 0.24
CA SER A 151 -4.10 15.50 -0.31
C SER A 151 -5.25 15.75 0.67
N ALA A 152 -5.07 15.42 1.93
CA ALA A 152 -6.06 15.68 2.97
C ALA A 152 -6.31 17.19 3.14
N LEU A 153 -5.26 18.02 3.19
CA LEU A 153 -5.40 19.48 3.30
C LEU A 153 -6.13 20.08 2.10
N ILE A 154 -5.78 19.69 0.88
CA ILE A 154 -6.44 20.18 -0.34
C ILE A 154 -7.91 19.72 -0.37
N SER A 155 -8.17 18.47 0.01
CA SER A 155 -9.54 17.95 0.10
C SER A 155 -10.39 18.71 1.10
N MET A 156 -9.83 19.11 2.25
CA MET A 156 -10.51 19.96 3.22
C MET A 156 -10.92 21.31 2.60
N LEU A 157 -10.02 21.92 1.80
CA LEU A 157 -10.31 23.20 1.12
C LEU A 157 -11.41 23.04 0.06
N VAL A 158 -11.33 22.00 -0.76
CA VAL A 158 -12.31 21.70 -1.84
C VAL A 158 -13.69 21.41 -1.26
N LEU A 159 -13.74 20.66 -0.18
CA LEU A 159 -15.00 20.30 0.51
C LEU A 159 -15.48 21.39 1.46
N LYS A 160 -14.70 22.48 1.64
CA LYS A 160 -14.99 23.58 2.56
C LYS A 160 -15.18 23.10 4.01
N ILE A 161 -14.36 22.14 4.45
CA ILE A 161 -14.38 21.64 5.82
C ILE A 161 -13.70 22.67 6.72
N ASN A 162 -14.31 22.95 7.86
CA ASN A 162 -13.76 23.90 8.84
C ASN A 162 -12.43 23.35 9.39
N PHE A 163 -11.43 24.23 9.53
CA PHE A 163 -10.11 23.89 10.07
C PHE A 163 -10.18 23.23 11.44
N LYS A 164 -11.07 23.71 12.33
CA LYS A 164 -11.30 23.12 13.64
C LYS A 164 -11.73 21.66 13.53
N THR A 165 -12.66 21.35 12.63
CA THR A 165 -13.09 19.96 12.36
C THR A 165 -11.92 19.11 11.86
N GLY A 166 -11.15 19.62 10.89
CA GLY A 166 -9.97 18.91 10.40
C GLY A 166 -8.94 18.60 11.48
N LEU A 167 -8.66 19.54 12.38
CA LEU A 167 -7.73 19.34 13.49
C LEU A 167 -8.26 18.32 14.51
N THR A 168 -9.56 18.34 14.79
CA THR A 168 -10.20 17.36 15.67
C THR A 168 -10.10 15.96 15.06
N THR A 169 -10.45 15.82 13.79
CA THR A 169 -10.33 14.54 13.05
C THR A 169 -8.88 14.04 13.03
N LEU A 170 -7.91 14.92 12.81
CA LEU A 170 -6.49 14.55 12.85
C LEU A 170 -6.10 13.99 14.24
N LYS A 171 -6.53 14.65 15.32
CA LYS A 171 -6.28 14.19 16.69
C LYS A 171 -6.93 12.83 16.95
N GLU A 172 -8.17 12.65 16.52
CA GLU A 172 -8.89 11.37 16.65
C GLU A 172 -8.17 10.28 15.87
N THR A 173 -7.73 10.55 14.64
CA THR A 173 -6.96 9.62 13.81
C THR A 173 -5.66 9.20 14.49
N PHE A 174 -4.90 10.12 15.08
CA PHE A 174 -3.70 9.76 15.85
C PHE A 174 -4.01 8.89 17.05
N TYR A 175 -5.12 9.16 17.72
CA TYR A 175 -5.53 8.35 18.87
C TYR A 175 -5.94 6.94 18.46
N GLU A 176 -6.67 6.79 17.36
CA GLU A 176 -7.06 5.49 16.80
C GLU A 176 -5.85 4.70 16.27
N LEU A 177 -4.93 5.38 15.61
CA LEU A 177 -3.75 4.75 14.99
C LEU A 177 -2.61 4.44 15.97
N ARG A 178 -2.70 4.83 17.25
CA ARG A 178 -1.61 4.63 18.21
C ARG A 178 -1.13 3.18 18.34
N TRP A 179 -2.07 2.24 18.35
CA TRP A 179 -1.74 0.81 18.43
C TRP A 179 -1.19 0.25 17.11
N PRO A 180 -1.80 0.52 15.94
CA PRO A 180 -1.19 0.21 14.66
C PRO A 180 0.22 0.77 14.48
N ILE A 181 0.46 2.03 14.85
CA ILE A 181 1.79 2.65 14.77
C ILE A 181 2.80 1.90 15.65
N LEU A 182 2.43 1.59 16.89
CA LEU A 182 3.28 0.81 17.80
C LEU A 182 3.57 -0.59 17.23
N SER A 183 2.53 -1.28 16.74
CA SER A 183 2.67 -2.62 16.18
C SER A 183 3.59 -2.63 14.95
N ILE A 184 3.40 -1.70 14.02
CA ILE A 184 4.28 -1.55 12.83
C ILE A 184 5.70 -1.23 13.26
N GLY A 185 5.88 -0.31 14.22
CA GLY A 185 7.20 0.03 14.76
C GLY A 185 7.92 -1.19 15.36
N MET A 186 7.22 -2.02 16.12
CA MET A 186 7.77 -3.25 16.70
C MET A 186 8.15 -4.28 15.63
N VAL A 187 7.31 -4.47 14.60
CA VAL A 187 7.62 -5.37 13.48
C VAL A 187 8.83 -4.89 12.70
N LEU A 188 8.94 -3.60 12.41
CA LEU A 188 10.11 -3.03 11.74
C LEU A 188 11.37 -3.17 12.61
N ALA A 189 11.28 -2.90 13.91
CA ALA A 189 12.40 -3.09 14.81
C ALA A 189 12.89 -4.56 14.82
N PHE A 190 11.95 -5.51 14.88
CA PHE A 190 12.28 -6.93 14.77
C PHE A 190 12.93 -7.27 13.42
N ALA A 191 12.42 -6.74 12.31
CA ALA A 191 13.01 -6.94 10.98
C ALA A 191 14.46 -6.43 10.91
N PHE A 192 14.75 -5.26 11.47
CA PHE A 192 16.11 -4.73 11.54
C PHE A 192 17.01 -5.60 12.43
N VAL A 193 16.55 -6.02 13.59
CA VAL A 193 17.31 -6.91 14.48
C VAL A 193 17.64 -8.22 13.78
N THR A 194 16.70 -8.85 13.10
CA THR A 194 16.93 -10.12 12.38
C THR A 194 17.91 -9.96 11.21
N ASN A 195 17.88 -8.83 10.52
CA ASN A 195 18.80 -8.55 9.42
C ASN A 195 20.23 -8.25 9.92
N TYR A 196 20.39 -7.40 10.94
CA TYR A 196 21.70 -7.04 11.46
C TYR A 196 22.34 -8.15 12.32
N SER A 197 21.55 -8.99 12.98
CA SER A 197 22.07 -10.16 13.71
C SER A 197 22.53 -11.31 12.82
N GLY A 198 22.23 -11.27 11.50
CA GLY A 198 22.50 -12.34 10.56
C GLY A 198 21.50 -13.50 10.61
N MET A 199 20.45 -13.42 11.44
CA MET A 199 19.42 -14.47 11.53
C MET A 199 18.71 -14.67 10.19
N SER A 200 18.33 -13.60 9.49
CA SER A 200 17.75 -13.67 8.15
C SER A 200 18.69 -14.38 7.16
N SER A 201 19.98 -14.08 7.21
CA SER A 201 20.98 -14.73 6.35
C SER A 201 21.16 -16.20 6.65
N THR A 202 21.17 -16.58 7.92
CA THR A 202 21.24 -18.00 8.33
C THR A 202 20.02 -18.77 7.86
N MET A 203 18.81 -18.23 8.03
CA MET A 203 17.59 -18.84 7.54
C MET A 203 17.58 -18.96 6.01
N ALA A 204 18.10 -17.95 5.30
CA ALA A 204 18.23 -17.98 3.85
C ALA A 204 19.12 -19.14 3.37
N LEU A 205 20.22 -19.42 4.05
CA LEU A 205 21.08 -20.57 3.74
C LEU A 205 20.36 -21.91 3.92
N VAL A 206 19.56 -22.04 4.97
CA VAL A 206 18.74 -23.24 5.19
C VAL A 206 17.73 -23.40 4.05
N LEU A 207 17.05 -22.34 3.66
CA LEU A 207 16.09 -22.34 2.56
C LEU A 207 16.76 -22.59 1.19
N ALA A 208 17.98 -22.10 1.00
CA ALA A 208 18.75 -22.37 -0.21
C ALA A 208 19.02 -23.88 -0.41
N GLY A 209 19.05 -24.66 0.69
CA GLY A 209 19.11 -26.12 0.63
C GLY A 209 17.93 -26.78 -0.09
N THR A 210 16.80 -26.09 -0.26
CA THR A 210 15.66 -26.58 -1.07
C THR A 210 15.91 -26.47 -2.58
N GLY A 211 16.95 -25.74 -3.00
CA GLY A 211 17.37 -25.59 -4.39
C GLY A 211 16.26 -25.03 -5.30
N ALA A 212 16.08 -25.66 -6.45
CA ALA A 212 15.09 -25.24 -7.46
C ALA A 212 13.62 -25.25 -6.98
N ALA A 213 13.32 -25.86 -5.83
CA ALA A 213 11.97 -25.85 -5.26
C ALA A 213 11.65 -24.51 -4.54
N PHE A 214 12.66 -23.73 -4.16
CA PHE A 214 12.46 -22.48 -3.44
C PHE A 214 11.56 -21.46 -4.16
N PRO A 215 11.70 -21.18 -5.47
CA PRO A 215 10.83 -20.25 -6.17
C PRO A 215 9.34 -20.62 -6.08
N PHE A 216 9.04 -21.91 -6.01
CA PHE A 216 7.66 -22.38 -5.79
C PHE A 216 7.17 -22.08 -4.37
N PHE A 217 8.01 -22.23 -3.35
CA PHE A 217 7.64 -21.98 -1.95
C PHE A 217 7.73 -20.51 -1.53
N SER A 218 8.50 -19.68 -2.23
CA SER A 218 8.72 -18.28 -1.90
C SER A 218 7.42 -17.45 -1.76
N PRO A 219 6.41 -17.60 -2.64
CA PRO A 219 5.12 -16.90 -2.46
C PRO A 219 4.39 -17.28 -1.18
N PHE A 220 4.55 -18.53 -0.70
CA PHE A 220 3.94 -18.97 0.57
C PHE A 220 4.56 -18.29 1.77
N LEU A 221 5.86 -17.96 1.73
CA LEU A 221 6.51 -17.17 2.78
C LEU A 221 5.95 -15.75 2.81
N GLY A 222 5.76 -15.13 1.66
CA GLY A 222 5.10 -13.83 1.55
C GLY A 222 3.66 -13.87 2.09
N TRP A 223 2.89 -14.87 1.67
CA TRP A 223 1.53 -15.08 2.15
C TRP A 223 1.46 -15.30 3.67
N LEU A 224 2.33 -16.15 4.23
CA LEU A 224 2.41 -16.34 5.67
C LEU A 224 2.77 -15.04 6.40
N GLY A 225 3.68 -14.25 5.83
CA GLY A 225 4.03 -12.95 6.37
C GLY A 225 2.83 -12.02 6.46
N VAL A 226 2.07 -11.90 5.39
CA VAL A 226 0.84 -11.08 5.37
C VAL A 226 -0.22 -11.64 6.31
N PHE A 227 -0.39 -12.96 6.35
CA PHE A 227 -1.33 -13.62 7.25
C PHE A 227 -1.02 -13.34 8.73
N LEU A 228 0.26 -13.39 9.11
CA LEU A 228 0.69 -13.16 10.50
C LEU A 228 0.67 -11.69 10.89
N THR A 229 1.02 -10.79 9.98
CA THR A 229 1.18 -9.36 10.27
C THR A 229 -0.04 -8.53 9.87
N GLY A 230 -0.89 -9.04 9.00
CA GLY A 230 -2.01 -8.31 8.40
C GLY A 230 -1.58 -7.16 7.46
N SER A 231 -0.32 -7.13 7.04
CA SER A 231 0.26 -6.01 6.27
C SER A 231 1.32 -6.48 5.29
N ASP A 232 1.16 -6.12 4.01
CA ASP A 232 2.16 -6.37 2.97
C ASP A 232 3.49 -5.67 3.28
N THR A 233 3.44 -4.43 3.76
CA THR A 233 4.65 -3.66 4.11
C THR A 233 5.45 -4.36 5.20
N SER A 234 4.79 -4.84 6.25
CA SER A 234 5.43 -5.55 7.35
C SER A 234 5.98 -6.91 6.91
N SER A 235 5.24 -7.63 6.07
CA SER A 235 5.68 -8.89 5.48
C SER A 235 6.94 -8.70 4.63
N ASN A 236 6.95 -7.70 3.77
CA ASN A 236 8.11 -7.37 2.96
C ASN A 236 9.32 -6.97 3.81
N ALA A 237 9.13 -6.18 4.85
CA ALA A 237 10.21 -5.80 5.76
C ALA A 237 10.86 -7.02 6.45
N LEU A 238 10.06 -8.04 6.79
CA LEU A 238 10.54 -9.26 7.43
C LEU A 238 11.23 -10.22 6.46
N PHE A 239 10.63 -10.47 5.30
CA PHE A 239 10.97 -11.62 4.46
C PHE A 239 11.69 -11.28 3.15
N SER A 240 11.63 -10.03 2.63
CA SER A 240 12.27 -9.71 1.34
C SER A 240 13.78 -9.95 1.35
N SER A 241 14.48 -9.54 2.42
CA SER A 241 15.92 -9.76 2.54
C SER A 241 16.28 -11.24 2.58
N LEU A 242 15.46 -12.05 3.23
CA LEU A 242 15.61 -13.50 3.29
C LEU A 242 15.40 -14.12 1.91
N GLN A 243 14.33 -13.74 1.22
CA GLN A 243 14.01 -14.25 -0.11
C GLN A 243 15.08 -13.88 -1.14
N ALA A 244 15.50 -12.62 -1.18
CA ALA A 244 16.56 -12.15 -2.07
C ALA A 244 17.88 -12.88 -1.79
N THR A 245 18.28 -13.03 -0.52
CA THR A 245 19.50 -13.76 -0.17
C THR A 245 19.44 -15.22 -0.60
N THR A 246 18.27 -15.86 -0.43
CA THR A 246 18.08 -17.25 -0.87
C THR A 246 18.14 -17.36 -2.39
N ALA A 247 17.47 -16.45 -3.13
CA ALA A 247 17.49 -16.41 -4.59
C ALA A 247 18.93 -16.31 -5.13
N HIS A 248 19.73 -15.40 -4.57
CA HIS A 248 21.14 -15.28 -4.91
C HIS A 248 21.94 -16.55 -4.66
N GLN A 249 21.67 -17.26 -3.55
CA GLN A 249 22.38 -18.51 -3.21
C GLN A 249 22.07 -19.64 -4.18
N ILE A 250 20.87 -19.71 -4.71
CA ILE A 250 20.46 -20.74 -5.68
C ILE A 250 20.63 -20.31 -7.15
N GLY A 251 21.12 -19.09 -7.39
CA GLY A 251 21.42 -18.56 -8.73
C GLY A 251 20.19 -18.19 -9.57
N VAL A 252 19.07 -17.84 -8.93
CA VAL A 252 17.88 -17.29 -9.62
C VAL A 252 17.78 -15.78 -9.40
N SER A 253 17.03 -15.11 -10.26
CA SER A 253 16.74 -13.66 -10.08
C SER A 253 15.80 -13.45 -8.90
N ASP A 254 16.05 -12.42 -8.14
CA ASP A 254 15.19 -11.89 -7.07
C ASP A 254 13.99 -11.09 -7.60
#